data_03777e752542d9d1e92407362f230f4a
#
_entry.id   03777e752542d9d1e92407362f230f4a
#
_cell.length_a   1.000
_cell.length_b   1.000
_cell.length_c   1.000
_cell.angle_alpha   90.00
_cell.angle_beta   90.00
_cell.angle_gamma   90.00
#
_symmetry.space_group_name_H-M   'P 1'
#
loop_
_entity.id
_entity.type
_entity.pdbx_description
1 polymer ?
#
loop_
_entity_poly.entity_id
_entity_poly.type
_entity_poly.pdbx_seq_one_letter_code
_entity_poly.pdbx_strand_id
1 'polypeptide(L)'
;VTWQNPDASLKMGGKGQNKEIIIDGQQRITALSAALMGKEIVDDKYLKKRIYISFNPITEEFATRSAAIAKDPKWIPDISIFSQPNFDEFEYVVNNSERLGLPGNELNKIIQKVKSISEAEIGVIKLDSNLPIDQVTDIFNRINQKGTRLSSADFAMSRLSSDLSHHGNDLRKEIDYFIQIYRDKNLAANIKKMDTEFANTEYYQHIA
;
A
#
# COMPACT_ATOMS: atom_id res chain seq x y z
N VAL A 1 7.49 -7.57 7.14
CA VAL A 1 6.37 -6.68 7.55
C VAL A 1 5.37 -6.67 6.40
N THR A 2 4.23 -7.29 6.61
CA THR A 2 3.14 -7.30 5.62
C THR A 2 2.27 -6.07 5.82
N TRP A 3 2.36 -5.12 4.91
CA TRP A 3 1.51 -3.94 4.89
C TRP A 3 0.19 -4.29 4.24
N GLN A 4 -0.92 -3.97 4.88
CA GLN A 4 -2.25 -4.12 4.29
C GLN A 4 -2.78 -2.75 3.87
N ASN A 5 -3.42 -2.70 2.69
CA ASN A 5 -4.10 -1.49 2.26
C ASN A 5 -5.46 -1.41 2.95
N PRO A 6 -5.76 -0.33 3.72
CA PRO A 6 -7.06 -0.15 4.35
C PRO A 6 -8.18 0.11 3.35
N ASP A 7 -7.82 0.55 2.14
CA ASP A 7 -8.78 0.74 1.06
C ASP A 7 -9.09 -0.62 0.42
N ALA A 8 -10.15 -1.25 0.90
CA ALA A 8 -10.63 -2.54 0.40
C ALA A 8 -10.91 -2.53 -1.12
N SER A 9 -11.08 -1.34 -1.73
CA SER A 9 -11.28 -1.20 -3.17
C SER A 9 -10.09 -1.68 -4.00
N LEU A 10 -8.87 -1.67 -3.45
CA LEU A 10 -7.68 -2.21 -4.11
C LEU A 10 -7.51 -3.73 -3.91
N LYS A 11 -8.13 -4.30 -2.88
CA LYS A 11 -8.11 -5.74 -2.59
C LYS A 11 -9.34 -6.48 -3.08
N MET A 12 -10.45 -5.79 -3.17
CA MET A 12 -11.75 -6.37 -3.50
C MET A 12 -12.22 -5.80 -4.82
N GLY A 13 -12.44 -6.68 -5.78
CA GLY A 13 -13.35 -6.36 -6.84
C GLY A 13 -14.69 -6.00 -6.20
N GLY A 14 -14.98 -4.70 -5.95
CA GLY A 14 -16.33 -4.30 -5.53
C GLY A 14 -17.34 -4.77 -6.58
N LYS A 15 -18.62 -4.77 -6.27
CA LYS A 15 -19.75 -5.20 -7.13
C LYS A 15 -19.77 -4.44 -8.48
N GLY A 16 -18.88 -4.79 -9.40
CA GLY A 16 -18.80 -4.24 -10.75
C GLY A 16 -18.16 -5.27 -11.68
N GLN A 17 -18.84 -5.53 -12.76
CA GLN A 17 -18.50 -6.52 -13.80
C GLN A 17 -17.21 -6.14 -14.53
N ASN A 18 -16.07 -5.96 -14.07
CA ASN A 18 -14.79 -5.77 -14.80
C ASN A 18 -13.64 -5.34 -13.86
N LYS A 19 -13.55 -5.91 -12.68
CA LYS A 19 -12.42 -5.62 -11.79
C LYS A 19 -11.32 -6.66 -11.95
N GLU A 20 -10.13 -6.16 -12.10
CA GLU A 20 -8.91 -6.97 -12.18
C GLU A 20 -8.32 -7.14 -10.78
N ILE A 21 -7.80 -8.32 -10.50
CA ILE A 21 -7.17 -8.65 -9.22
C ILE A 21 -5.65 -8.61 -9.41
N ILE A 22 -4.97 -7.86 -8.56
CA ILE A 22 -3.51 -7.83 -8.55
C ILE A 22 -3.02 -9.07 -7.81
N ILE A 23 -2.39 -9.99 -8.53
CA ILE A 23 -1.84 -11.23 -7.98
C ILE A 23 -0.46 -10.98 -7.37
N ASP A 24 0.40 -10.21 -8.08
CA ASP A 24 1.75 -9.85 -7.61
C ASP A 24 1.92 -8.33 -7.55
N GLY A 25 2.86 -7.89 -6.72
CA GLY A 25 3.19 -6.47 -6.58
C GLY A 25 2.30 -5.69 -5.61
N GLN A 26 1.34 -6.30 -4.92
CA GLN A 26 0.46 -5.63 -3.95
C GLN A 26 1.25 -4.83 -2.91
N GLN A 27 2.32 -5.40 -2.35
CA GLN A 27 3.17 -4.73 -1.36
C GLN A 27 3.88 -3.50 -1.94
N ARG A 28 4.38 -3.61 -3.17
CA ARG A 28 5.05 -2.51 -3.88
C ARG A 28 4.09 -1.37 -4.17
N ILE A 29 2.89 -1.68 -4.68
CA ILE A 29 1.84 -0.69 -4.96
C ILE A 29 1.37 -0.02 -3.67
N THR A 30 1.18 -0.80 -2.59
CA THR A 30 0.81 -0.26 -1.29
C THR A 30 1.88 0.70 -0.75
N ALA A 31 3.15 0.33 -0.84
CA ALA A 31 4.27 1.16 -0.41
C ALA A 31 4.36 2.46 -1.23
N LEU A 32 4.25 2.37 -2.55
CA LEU A 32 4.24 3.55 -3.43
C LEU A 32 3.04 4.46 -3.16
N SER A 33 1.85 3.90 -2.99
CA SER A 33 0.64 4.66 -2.67
C SER A 33 0.75 5.36 -1.31
N ALA A 34 1.34 4.69 -0.31
CA ALA A 34 1.59 5.29 1.00
C ALA A 34 2.61 6.44 0.91
N ALA A 35 3.69 6.26 0.16
CA ALA A 35 4.77 7.23 0.03
C ALA A 35 4.38 8.45 -0.82
N LEU A 36 3.85 8.21 -2.02
CA LEU A 36 3.60 9.26 -3.02
C LEU A 36 2.25 9.96 -2.82
N MET A 37 1.21 9.22 -2.43
CA MET A 37 -0.15 9.76 -2.29
C MET A 37 -0.53 10.02 -0.84
N GLY A 38 0.30 9.62 0.12
CA GLY A 38 0.05 9.77 1.53
C GLY A 38 -1.12 8.93 2.04
N LYS A 39 -1.41 7.80 1.42
CA LYS A 39 -2.44 6.89 1.91
C LYS A 39 -2.02 6.23 3.21
N GLU A 40 -2.98 6.07 4.12
CA GLU A 40 -2.77 5.28 5.31
C GLU A 40 -2.63 3.80 4.95
N ILE A 41 -1.83 3.09 5.72
CA ILE A 41 -1.66 1.64 5.65
C ILE A 41 -2.04 1.02 6.98
N VAL A 42 -2.31 -0.28 6.98
CA VAL A 42 -2.54 -1.06 8.20
C VAL A 42 -1.27 -1.87 8.49
N ASP A 43 -0.75 -1.75 9.71
CA ASP A 43 0.42 -2.50 10.14
C ASP A 43 0.08 -3.93 10.60
N ASP A 44 1.09 -4.68 11.03
CA ASP A 44 0.96 -6.04 11.55
C ASP A 44 0.16 -6.16 12.86
N LYS A 45 -0.10 -5.02 13.53
CA LYS A 45 -0.96 -4.93 14.72
C LYS A 45 -2.37 -4.43 14.41
N TYR A 46 -2.74 -4.38 13.13
CA TYR A 46 -4.02 -3.84 12.64
C TYR A 46 -4.26 -2.38 13.03
N LEU A 47 -3.19 -1.59 13.18
CA LEU A 47 -3.28 -0.16 13.43
C LEU A 47 -3.05 0.61 12.13
N LYS A 48 -3.91 1.60 11.88
CA LYS A 48 -3.72 2.52 10.76
C LYS A 48 -2.53 3.41 11.03
N LYS A 49 -1.64 3.50 10.07
CA LYS A 49 -0.43 4.31 10.12
C LYS A 49 -0.21 5.04 8.82
N ARG A 50 0.29 6.25 8.95
CA ARG A 50 0.82 7.01 7.83
C ARG A 50 2.33 6.86 7.77
N ILE A 51 2.85 6.58 6.60
CA ILE A 51 4.28 6.59 6.34
C ILE A 51 4.64 7.91 5.68
N TYR A 52 5.65 8.58 6.24
CA TYR A 52 6.17 9.83 5.71
C TYR A 52 7.53 9.58 5.08
N ILE A 53 7.64 9.86 3.79
CA ILE A 53 8.92 9.85 3.09
C ILE A 53 9.38 11.28 2.93
N SER A 54 10.53 11.58 3.52
CA SER A 54 11.19 12.87 3.41
C SER A 54 12.19 12.86 2.25
N PHE A 55 12.43 14.03 1.69
CA PHE A 55 13.34 14.22 0.57
C PHE A 55 14.27 15.40 0.81
N ASN A 56 15.55 15.20 0.59
CA ASN A 56 16.54 16.28 0.61
C ASN A 56 16.82 16.72 -0.83
N PRO A 57 16.40 17.93 -1.23
CA PRO A 57 16.57 18.37 -2.61
C PRO A 57 18.03 18.73 -2.97
N ILE A 58 18.92 18.91 -1.99
CA ILE A 58 20.34 19.22 -2.23
C ILE A 58 21.11 17.94 -2.59
N THR A 59 20.87 16.84 -1.84
CA THR A 59 21.52 15.54 -2.06
C THR A 59 20.72 14.60 -2.93
N GLU A 60 19.46 14.96 -3.25
CA GLU A 60 18.48 14.13 -3.95
C GLU A 60 18.22 12.77 -3.26
N GLU A 61 18.29 12.74 -1.94
CA GLU A 61 18.09 11.52 -1.14
C GLU A 61 16.70 11.44 -0.55
N PHE A 62 16.15 10.23 -0.55
CA PHE A 62 14.90 9.88 0.13
C PHE A 62 15.19 9.16 1.44
N ALA A 63 14.41 9.47 2.46
CA ALA A 63 14.48 8.77 3.74
C ALA A 63 13.11 8.71 4.43
N THR A 64 12.90 7.69 5.26
CA THR A 64 11.78 7.69 6.19
C THR A 64 11.94 8.82 7.20
N ARG A 65 10.86 9.57 7.44
CA ARG A 65 10.88 10.68 8.37
C ARG A 65 11.26 10.21 9.78
N SER A 66 12.35 10.76 10.30
CA SER A 66 12.80 10.58 11.68
C SER A 66 12.70 11.90 12.45
N ALA A 67 12.85 11.85 13.77
CA ALA A 67 12.89 13.06 14.58
C ALA A 67 14.05 14.02 14.22
N ALA A 68 15.17 13.49 13.75
CA ALA A 68 16.29 14.27 13.26
C ALA A 68 15.96 14.96 11.94
N ILE A 69 15.46 14.20 10.95
CA ILE A 69 15.05 14.74 9.65
C ILE A 69 13.94 15.78 9.80
N ALA A 70 12.99 15.57 10.70
CA ALA A 70 11.90 16.52 10.92
C ALA A 70 12.35 17.88 11.46
N LYS A 71 13.53 17.96 12.07
CA LYS A 71 14.14 19.19 12.61
C LYS A 71 15.13 19.85 11.65
N ASP A 72 15.56 19.15 10.62
CA ASP A 72 16.51 19.65 9.64
C ASP A 72 15.79 20.45 8.55
N PRO A 73 16.02 21.78 8.45
CA PRO A 73 15.36 22.65 7.48
C PRO A 73 15.70 22.31 6.01
N LYS A 74 16.75 21.53 5.75
CA LYS A 74 17.13 21.11 4.40
C LYS A 74 16.27 20.00 3.84
N TRP A 75 15.44 19.37 4.66
CA TRP A 75 14.56 18.29 4.23
C TRP A 75 13.14 18.79 3.95
N ILE A 76 12.58 18.28 2.88
CA ILE A 76 11.14 18.32 2.62
C ILE A 76 10.55 17.15 3.43
N PRO A 77 9.69 17.43 4.41
CA PRO A 77 9.32 16.43 5.41
C PRO A 77 8.40 15.31 4.90
N ASP A 78 7.66 15.57 3.80
CA ASP A 78 6.70 14.61 3.23
C ASP A 78 6.52 14.89 1.73
N ILE A 79 6.97 13.97 0.88
CA ILE A 79 6.84 14.10 -0.58
C ILE A 79 5.41 13.99 -1.09
N SER A 80 4.52 13.39 -0.31
CA SER A 80 3.13 13.21 -0.72
C SER A 80 2.36 14.51 -0.87
N ILE A 81 2.87 15.62 -0.33
CA ILE A 81 2.28 16.95 -0.53
C ILE A 81 2.21 17.32 -2.00
N PHE A 82 3.18 16.87 -2.80
CA PHE A 82 3.24 17.17 -4.24
C PHE A 82 2.13 16.49 -5.06
N SER A 83 1.48 15.47 -4.51
CA SER A 83 0.36 14.76 -5.14
C SER A 83 -1.01 15.22 -4.64
N GLN A 84 -1.06 16.22 -3.76
CA GLN A 84 -2.33 16.74 -3.25
C GLN A 84 -3.04 17.58 -4.31
N PRO A 85 -4.38 17.49 -4.45
CA PRO A 85 -5.13 18.24 -5.47
C PRO A 85 -5.01 19.76 -5.35
N ASN A 86 -4.75 20.27 -4.14
CA ASN A 86 -4.62 21.69 -3.83
C ASN A 86 -3.17 22.15 -3.67
N PHE A 87 -2.20 21.36 -4.13
CA PHE A 87 -0.79 21.74 -4.07
C PHE A 87 -0.49 22.86 -5.07
N ASP A 88 -0.14 24.03 -4.55
CA ASP A 88 0.35 25.17 -5.33
C ASP A 88 1.88 25.11 -5.40
N GLU A 89 2.39 24.76 -6.57
CA GLU A 89 3.83 24.60 -6.77
C GLU A 89 4.57 25.92 -6.72
N PHE A 90 3.97 26.99 -7.30
CA PHE A 90 4.59 28.31 -7.30
C PHE A 90 4.70 28.86 -5.88
N GLU A 91 3.61 28.82 -5.12
CA GLU A 91 3.59 29.24 -3.73
C GLU A 91 4.60 28.44 -2.89
N TYR A 92 4.66 27.12 -3.12
CA TYR A 92 5.61 26.26 -2.41
C TYR A 92 7.07 26.65 -2.69
N VAL A 93 7.42 26.89 -3.95
CA VAL A 93 8.77 27.30 -4.35
C VAL A 93 9.15 28.62 -3.74
N VAL A 94 8.29 29.62 -3.83
CA VAL A 94 8.52 30.95 -3.23
C VAL A 94 8.78 30.85 -1.73
N ASN A 95 7.96 30.09 -1.02
CA ASN A 95 8.02 30.00 0.46
C ASN A 95 9.17 29.13 0.97
N ASN A 96 9.77 28.27 0.16
CA ASN A 96 10.75 27.28 0.62
C ASN A 96 12.14 27.40 0.01
N SER A 97 12.33 28.18 -1.05
CA SER A 97 13.64 28.34 -1.73
C SER A 97 14.75 28.80 -0.77
N GLU A 98 14.49 29.83 0.03
CA GLU A 98 15.46 30.35 1.00
C GLU A 98 15.78 29.30 2.07
N ARG A 99 14.77 28.68 2.65
CA ARG A 99 14.92 27.66 3.69
C ARG A 99 15.73 26.46 3.21
N LEU A 100 15.51 26.04 1.96
CA LEU A 100 16.18 24.90 1.35
C LEU A 100 17.56 25.28 0.79
N GLY A 101 17.86 26.56 0.67
CA GLY A 101 19.13 27.05 0.12
C GLY A 101 19.28 26.82 -1.39
N LEU A 102 18.15 26.79 -2.12
CA LEU A 102 18.10 26.55 -3.56
C LEU A 102 17.42 27.70 -4.30
N PRO A 103 17.92 28.10 -5.48
CA PRO A 103 17.22 29.02 -6.36
C PRO A 103 15.83 28.45 -6.73
N GLY A 104 14.80 29.30 -6.86
CA GLY A 104 13.44 28.85 -7.11
C GLY A 104 13.28 28.02 -8.40
N ASN A 105 13.99 28.40 -9.48
CA ASN A 105 13.99 27.63 -10.73
C ASN A 105 14.60 26.23 -10.59
N GLU A 106 15.58 26.08 -9.70
CA GLU A 106 16.24 24.79 -9.43
C GLU A 106 15.35 23.92 -8.55
N LEU A 107 14.78 24.49 -7.48
CA LEU A 107 13.82 23.80 -6.63
C LEU A 107 12.61 23.32 -7.43
N ASN A 108 12.10 24.16 -8.35
CA ASN A 108 11.00 23.77 -9.22
C ASN A 108 11.33 22.54 -10.08
N LYS A 109 12.49 22.51 -10.72
CA LYS A 109 12.94 21.35 -11.51
C LYS A 109 13.03 20.07 -10.67
N ILE A 110 13.51 20.20 -9.45
CA ILE A 110 13.64 19.07 -8.53
C ILE A 110 12.23 18.55 -8.12
N ILE A 111 11.30 19.46 -7.81
CA ILE A 111 9.92 19.07 -7.51
C ILE A 111 9.28 18.35 -8.68
N GLN A 112 9.44 18.84 -9.91
CA GLN A 112 8.94 18.19 -11.11
C GLN A 112 9.54 16.78 -11.27
N LYS A 113 10.85 16.61 -11.00
CA LYS A 113 11.51 15.31 -11.01
C LYS A 113 10.89 14.35 -9.97
N VAL A 114 10.57 14.83 -8.77
CA VAL A 114 9.89 13.99 -7.75
C VAL A 114 8.47 13.66 -8.18
N LYS A 115 7.72 14.60 -8.75
CA LYS A 115 6.35 14.37 -9.25
C LYS A 115 6.33 13.34 -10.38
N SER A 116 7.32 13.36 -11.28
CA SER A 116 7.40 12.41 -12.40
C SER A 116 7.56 10.95 -11.96
N ILE A 117 7.93 10.67 -10.70
CA ILE A 117 7.95 9.30 -10.16
C ILE A 117 6.57 8.66 -10.21
N SER A 118 5.50 9.45 -9.98
CA SER A 118 4.12 8.95 -10.04
C SER A 118 3.62 8.72 -11.47
N GLU A 119 4.32 9.26 -12.46
CA GLU A 119 4.01 9.13 -13.90
C GLU A 119 4.82 7.99 -14.55
N ALA A 120 5.71 7.34 -13.79
CA ALA A 120 6.53 6.26 -14.31
C ALA A 120 5.67 5.07 -14.74
N GLU A 121 5.92 4.58 -15.95
CA GLU A 121 5.20 3.44 -16.51
C GLU A 121 5.58 2.15 -15.77
N ILE A 122 4.57 1.33 -15.47
CA ILE A 122 4.72 0.03 -14.86
C ILE A 122 4.26 -1.02 -15.86
N GLY A 123 5.11 -2.02 -16.13
CA GLY A 123 4.74 -3.18 -16.94
C GLY A 123 3.69 -4.03 -16.21
N VAL A 124 2.56 -4.29 -16.85
CA VAL A 124 1.48 -5.12 -16.33
C VAL A 124 1.33 -6.35 -17.23
N ILE A 125 1.41 -7.55 -16.64
CA ILE A 125 1.06 -8.80 -17.31
C ILE A 125 -0.37 -9.15 -16.92
N LYS A 126 -1.27 -9.08 -17.89
CA LYS A 126 -2.67 -9.41 -17.72
C LYS A 126 -2.88 -10.88 -18.09
N LEU A 127 -3.42 -11.64 -17.14
CA LEU A 127 -3.79 -13.03 -17.36
C LEU A 127 -5.27 -13.14 -17.75
N ASP A 128 -5.59 -14.14 -18.59
CA ASP A 128 -6.97 -14.43 -18.94
C ASP A 128 -7.74 -14.93 -17.71
N SER A 129 -8.96 -14.44 -17.51
CA SER A 129 -9.83 -14.83 -16.39
C SER A 129 -10.24 -16.30 -16.41
N ASN A 130 -10.16 -16.95 -17.55
CA ASN A 130 -10.52 -18.36 -17.74
C ASN A 130 -9.35 -19.33 -17.53
N LEU A 131 -8.13 -18.81 -17.25
CA LEU A 131 -6.98 -19.66 -17.00
C LEU A 131 -7.22 -20.55 -15.78
N PRO A 132 -6.97 -21.88 -15.89
CA PRO A 132 -6.94 -22.75 -14.75
C PRO A 132 -5.92 -22.29 -13.70
N ILE A 133 -6.23 -22.50 -12.44
CA ILE A 133 -5.47 -21.99 -11.32
C ILE A 133 -4.04 -22.52 -11.25
N ASP A 134 -3.82 -23.76 -11.67
CA ASP A 134 -2.50 -24.37 -11.80
C ASP A 134 -1.63 -23.65 -12.83
N GLN A 135 -2.19 -23.24 -13.96
CA GLN A 135 -1.48 -22.45 -14.97
C GLN A 135 -1.14 -21.05 -14.47
N VAL A 136 -2.06 -20.41 -13.73
CA VAL A 136 -1.79 -19.11 -13.08
C VAL A 136 -0.62 -19.25 -12.10
N THR A 137 -0.58 -20.36 -11.33
CA THR A 137 0.51 -20.68 -10.42
C THR A 137 1.84 -20.82 -11.14
N ASP A 138 1.85 -21.55 -12.22
CA ASP A 138 3.07 -21.79 -13.02
C ASP A 138 3.60 -20.49 -13.62
N ILE A 139 2.72 -19.67 -14.18
CA ILE A 139 3.09 -18.34 -14.70
C ILE A 139 3.68 -17.48 -13.57
N PHE A 140 3.01 -17.43 -12.43
CA PHE A 140 3.47 -16.65 -11.27
C PHE A 140 4.86 -17.14 -10.80
N ASN A 141 5.05 -18.46 -10.67
CA ASN A 141 6.33 -19.04 -10.27
C ASN A 141 7.45 -18.73 -11.27
N ARG A 142 7.17 -18.75 -12.57
CA ARG A 142 8.15 -18.40 -13.62
C ARG A 142 8.57 -16.94 -13.54
N ILE A 143 7.62 -16.03 -13.32
CA ILE A 143 7.88 -14.59 -13.19
C ILE A 143 8.73 -14.33 -11.94
N ASN A 144 8.45 -15.04 -10.84
CA ASN A 144 9.11 -14.86 -9.55
C ASN A 144 10.32 -15.79 -9.33
N GLN A 145 10.84 -16.47 -10.35
CA GLN A 145 11.97 -17.40 -10.21
C GLN A 145 13.20 -16.82 -9.53
N LYS A 146 13.38 -15.50 -9.58
CA LYS A 146 14.48 -14.76 -8.93
C LYS A 146 14.09 -14.11 -7.59
N GLY A 147 12.84 -14.27 -7.15
CA GLY A 147 12.28 -13.66 -5.93
C GLY A 147 11.78 -14.67 -4.91
N THR A 148 10.98 -14.21 -3.96
CA THR A 148 10.34 -15.05 -2.95
C THR A 148 9.24 -15.88 -3.61
N ARG A 149 9.34 -17.21 -3.52
CA ARG A 149 8.29 -18.11 -4.04
C ARG A 149 7.04 -17.99 -3.17
N LEU A 150 5.88 -17.89 -3.80
CA LEU A 150 4.61 -18.08 -3.12
C LEU A 150 4.52 -19.51 -2.58
N SER A 151 4.09 -19.64 -1.34
CA SER A 151 3.75 -20.95 -0.79
C SER A 151 2.42 -21.44 -1.37
N SER A 152 2.21 -22.76 -1.36
CA SER A 152 0.91 -23.33 -1.73
C SER A 152 -0.24 -22.79 -0.86
N ALA A 153 0.06 -22.41 0.39
CA ALA A 153 -0.89 -21.80 1.30
C ALA A 153 -1.30 -20.39 0.85
N ASP A 154 -0.34 -19.51 0.48
CA ASP A 154 -0.64 -18.17 -0.01
C ASP A 154 -1.50 -18.22 -1.26
N PHE A 155 -1.23 -19.21 -2.09
CA PHE A 155 -1.98 -19.44 -3.31
C PHE A 155 -3.42 -19.93 -3.02
N ALA A 156 -3.59 -20.91 -2.13
CA ALA A 156 -4.90 -21.37 -1.69
C ALA A 156 -5.72 -20.22 -1.09
N MET A 157 -5.09 -19.36 -0.29
CA MET A 157 -5.72 -18.18 0.29
C MET A 157 -6.11 -17.12 -0.75
N SER A 158 -5.31 -16.96 -1.79
CA SER A 158 -5.65 -16.08 -2.92
C SER A 158 -6.86 -16.61 -3.70
N ARG A 159 -6.89 -17.92 -3.96
CA ARG A 159 -8.03 -18.59 -4.61
C ARG A 159 -9.30 -18.45 -3.77
N LEU A 160 -9.19 -18.70 -2.47
CA LEU A 160 -10.32 -18.54 -1.55
C LEU A 160 -10.91 -17.13 -1.64
N SER A 161 -10.07 -16.09 -1.56
CA SER A 161 -10.55 -14.70 -1.64
C SER A 161 -11.14 -14.31 -3.00
N SER A 162 -10.88 -15.04 -4.06
CA SER A 162 -11.47 -14.79 -5.39
C SER A 162 -12.87 -15.41 -5.57
N ASP A 163 -13.27 -16.32 -4.70
CA ASP A 163 -14.58 -16.95 -4.74
C ASP A 163 -15.66 -16.06 -4.08
N LEU A 164 -16.14 -15.11 -4.86
CA LEU A 164 -17.18 -14.18 -4.39
C LEU A 164 -18.54 -14.85 -4.18
N SER A 165 -18.80 -15.99 -4.83
CA SER A 165 -20.07 -16.71 -4.75
C SER A 165 -20.26 -17.42 -3.41
N HIS A 166 -19.17 -17.76 -2.73
CA HIS A 166 -19.15 -18.45 -1.45
C HIS A 166 -18.53 -17.61 -0.32
N HIS A 167 -18.63 -16.29 -0.40
CA HIS A 167 -18.10 -15.37 0.62
C HIS A 167 -16.61 -15.57 0.92
N GLY A 168 -15.82 -15.97 -0.10
CA GLY A 168 -14.42 -16.33 0.07
C GLY A 168 -13.54 -15.22 0.65
N ASN A 169 -13.89 -13.95 0.42
CA ASN A 169 -13.21 -12.83 1.05
C ASN A 169 -13.39 -12.78 2.57
N ASP A 170 -14.64 -12.99 3.03
CA ASP A 170 -14.94 -12.94 4.45
C ASP A 170 -14.30 -14.13 5.14
N LEU A 171 -14.39 -15.30 4.53
CA LEU A 171 -13.74 -16.51 5.02
C LEU A 171 -12.21 -16.36 5.08
N ARG A 172 -11.59 -15.71 4.09
CA ARG A 172 -10.16 -15.41 4.15
C ARG A 172 -9.81 -14.47 5.30
N LYS A 173 -10.59 -13.39 5.50
CA LYS A 173 -10.38 -12.48 6.62
C LYS A 173 -10.52 -13.20 7.95
N GLU A 174 -11.54 -14.06 8.09
CA GLU A 174 -11.76 -14.89 9.27
C GLU A 174 -10.53 -15.75 9.58
N ILE A 175 -10.00 -16.44 8.58
CA ILE A 175 -8.78 -17.26 8.74
C ILE A 175 -7.57 -16.41 9.13
N ASP A 176 -7.34 -15.29 8.46
CA ASP A 176 -6.23 -14.39 8.75
C ASP A 176 -6.35 -13.82 10.17
N TYR A 177 -7.54 -13.36 10.57
CA TYR A 177 -7.79 -12.82 11.90
C TYR A 177 -7.68 -13.89 13.00
N PHE A 178 -8.22 -15.09 12.76
CA PHE A 178 -8.11 -16.21 13.68
C PHE A 178 -6.64 -16.55 13.95
N ILE A 179 -5.82 -16.67 12.90
CA ILE A 179 -4.39 -16.96 13.03
C ILE A 179 -3.69 -15.88 13.86
N GLN A 180 -4.00 -14.61 13.62
CA GLN A 180 -3.36 -13.51 14.35
C GLN A 180 -3.82 -13.44 15.80
N ILE A 181 -5.11 -13.60 16.09
CA ILE A 181 -5.63 -13.63 17.47
C ILE A 181 -5.10 -14.85 18.23
N TYR A 182 -4.93 -16.00 17.57
CA TYR A 182 -4.31 -17.18 18.17
C TYR A 182 -2.87 -16.92 18.62
N ARG A 183 -2.14 -16.09 17.88
CA ARG A 183 -0.78 -15.68 18.23
C ARG A 183 -0.74 -14.61 19.32
N ASP A 184 -1.65 -13.65 19.26
CA ASP A 184 -1.75 -12.54 20.23
C ASP A 184 -3.21 -12.10 20.41
N LYS A 185 -3.79 -12.48 21.53
CA LYS A 185 -5.19 -12.15 21.88
C LYS A 185 -5.48 -10.65 21.95
N ASN A 186 -4.46 -9.82 22.20
CA ASN A 186 -4.65 -8.37 22.26
C ASN A 186 -5.01 -7.76 20.90
N LEU A 187 -4.78 -8.49 19.79
CA LEU A 187 -5.11 -8.02 18.46
C LEU A 187 -6.62 -7.97 18.17
N ALA A 188 -7.45 -8.73 18.89
CA ALA A 188 -8.90 -8.74 18.70
C ALA A 188 -9.52 -7.33 18.80
N ALA A 189 -9.09 -6.54 19.79
CA ALA A 189 -9.58 -5.17 19.98
C ALA A 189 -9.15 -4.22 18.85
N ASN A 190 -7.96 -4.42 18.29
CA ASN A 190 -7.46 -3.61 17.18
C ASN A 190 -8.17 -3.98 15.86
N ILE A 191 -8.40 -5.27 15.63
CA ILE A 191 -9.15 -5.77 14.47
C ILE A 191 -10.56 -5.18 14.48
N LYS A 192 -11.24 -5.20 15.63
CA LYS A 192 -12.58 -4.62 15.80
C LYS A 192 -12.62 -3.13 15.45
N LYS A 193 -11.61 -2.37 15.82
CA LYS A 193 -11.51 -0.94 15.51
C LYS A 193 -11.20 -0.68 14.04
N MET A 194 -10.39 -1.53 13.43
CA MET A 194 -9.92 -1.37 12.05
C MET A 194 -10.99 -1.78 11.05
N ASP A 195 -11.68 -2.88 11.30
CA ASP A 195 -12.70 -3.47 10.42
C ASP A 195 -14.03 -3.58 11.18
N THR A 196 -14.74 -2.45 11.28
CA THR A 196 -16.04 -2.40 11.98
C THR A 196 -17.16 -3.15 11.25
N GLU A 197 -17.05 -3.26 9.93
CA GLU A 197 -18.01 -4.03 9.13
C GLU A 197 -17.88 -5.52 9.47
N PHE A 198 -16.67 -6.04 9.42
CA PHE A 198 -16.37 -7.43 9.79
C PHE A 198 -16.70 -7.72 11.27
N ALA A 199 -16.41 -6.79 12.16
CA ALA A 199 -16.68 -6.93 13.60
C ALA A 199 -18.20 -7.08 13.93
N ASN A 200 -19.07 -6.69 13.01
CA ASN A 200 -20.53 -6.84 13.15
C ASN A 200 -21.07 -8.11 12.46
N THR A 201 -20.21 -8.92 11.84
CA THR A 201 -20.60 -10.19 11.25
C THR A 201 -20.67 -11.31 12.29
N GLU A 202 -21.41 -12.36 11.98
CA GLU A 202 -21.39 -13.58 12.80
C GLU A 202 -20.02 -14.25 12.84
N TYR A 203 -19.21 -14.12 11.78
CA TYR A 203 -17.85 -14.68 11.72
C TYR A 203 -16.96 -14.13 12.85
N TYR A 204 -17.02 -12.82 13.09
CA TYR A 204 -16.23 -12.20 14.17
C TYR A 204 -16.57 -12.78 15.55
N GLN A 205 -17.84 -13.08 15.80
CA GLN A 205 -18.31 -13.62 17.09
C GLN A 205 -17.75 -15.01 17.39
N HIS A 206 -17.34 -15.77 16.35
CA HIS A 206 -16.74 -17.09 16.53
C HIS A 206 -15.23 -17.05 16.83
N ILE A 207 -14.53 -15.95 16.55
CA ILE A 207 -13.08 -15.84 16.71
C ILE A 207 -12.64 -14.89 17.84
N ALA A 208 -13.51 -14.03 18.32
CA ALA A 208 -13.21 -13.05 19.38
C ALA A 208 -13.64 -13.57 20.75
#